data_d76b567403261cb437a75f8490f3075d
#
_entry.id   d76b567403261cb437a75f8490f3075d
#
_cell.length_a   1.000
_cell.length_b   1.000
_cell.length_c   1.000
_cell.angle_alpha   90.00
_cell.angle_beta   90.00
_cell.angle_gamma   90.00
#
_symmetry.space_group_name_H-M   'P 1'
#
loop_
_entity.id
_entity.type
_entity.pdbx_description
1 polymer ?
#
loop_
_entity_poly.entity_id
_entity_poly.type
_entity_poly.pdbx_seq_one_letter_code
_entity_poly.pdbx_strand_id
1 'polypeptide(L)'
;MIGLVVTGHGHFADGIHTSAQMIAGENDYVRYINFEEGMTPEQLAEKFNAAFDEFKSCDGVVVLSDLPGGSPFKTAVECKYARPGQKIGRAHV
;
A
#
# COMPACT_ATOMS: atom_id res chain seq x y z
N MET A 1 14.44 -8.27 -4.03
CA MET A 1 13.19 -7.80 -4.64
C MET A 1 12.49 -6.85 -3.70
N ILE A 2 11.92 -5.78 -4.21
CA ILE A 2 11.17 -4.80 -3.44
C ILE A 2 9.69 -4.93 -3.77
N GLY A 3 8.85 -5.03 -2.73
CA GLY A 3 7.41 -5.00 -2.89
C GLY A 3 6.89 -3.56 -2.92
N LEU A 4 5.81 -3.33 -3.63
CA LEU A 4 5.19 -2.01 -3.73
C LEU A 4 3.72 -2.12 -3.32
N VAL A 5 3.28 -1.23 -2.44
CA VAL A 5 1.87 -1.08 -2.07
C VAL A 5 1.41 0.30 -2.50
N VAL A 6 0.44 0.36 -3.39
CA VAL A 6 -0.17 1.61 -3.86
C VAL A 6 -1.49 1.79 -3.12
N THR A 7 -1.67 2.93 -2.49
CA THR A 7 -2.88 3.19 -1.70
C THR A 7 -3.32 4.65 -1.82
N GLY A 8 -4.57 4.91 -1.56
CA GLY A 8 -5.12 6.25 -1.61
C GLY A 8 -6.61 6.26 -1.34
N HIS A 9 -7.17 7.46 -1.32
CA HIS A 9 -8.59 7.66 -1.07
C HIS A 9 -9.43 7.21 -2.28
N GLY A 10 -10.62 6.68 -1.99
CA GLY A 10 -11.53 6.23 -3.03
C GLY A 10 -10.88 5.15 -3.89
N HIS A 11 -10.90 5.33 -5.19
CA HIS A 11 -10.35 4.38 -6.16
C HIS A 11 -9.03 4.85 -6.79
N PHE A 12 -8.26 5.66 -6.07
CA PHE A 12 -6.95 6.11 -6.55
C PHE A 12 -6.06 4.92 -6.91
N ALA A 13 -5.97 3.93 -6.03
CA ALA A 13 -5.13 2.76 -6.26
C ALA A 13 -5.60 1.97 -7.49
N ASP A 14 -6.91 1.79 -7.66
CA ASP A 14 -7.47 1.12 -8.83
C ASP A 14 -7.16 1.86 -10.12
N GLY A 15 -7.20 3.20 -10.09
CA GLY A 15 -6.84 4.01 -11.25
C GLY A 15 -5.39 3.82 -11.66
N ILE A 16 -4.49 3.82 -10.69
CA ILE A 16 -3.06 3.55 -10.94
C ILE A 16 -2.89 2.12 -11.48
N HIS A 17 -3.60 1.15 -10.92
CA HIS A 17 -3.56 -0.23 -11.37
C HIS A 17 -3.95 -0.35 -12.84
N THR A 18 -5.03 0.30 -13.23
CA THR A 18 -5.50 0.29 -14.62
C THR A 18 -4.44 0.81 -15.58
N SER A 19 -3.82 1.94 -15.23
CA SER A 19 -2.77 2.53 -16.05
C SER A 19 -1.51 1.66 -16.10
N ALA A 20 -1.09 1.13 -14.98
CA ALA A 20 0.10 0.28 -14.88
C ALA A 20 -0.09 -1.01 -15.68
N GLN A 21 -1.28 -1.60 -15.61
CA GLN A 21 -1.60 -2.81 -16.35
C GLN A 21 -1.53 -2.61 -17.85
N MET A 22 -2.00 -1.47 -18.35
CA MET A 22 -1.93 -1.15 -19.77
C MET A 22 -0.50 -0.94 -20.27
N ILE A 23 0.38 -0.39 -19.43
CA ILE A 23 1.75 -0.03 -19.81
C ILE A 23 2.71 -1.21 -19.63
N ALA A 24 2.63 -1.90 -18.52
CA ALA A 24 3.63 -2.90 -18.11
C ALA A 24 3.06 -4.29 -17.82
N GLY A 25 1.73 -4.45 -17.84
CA GLY A 25 1.08 -5.70 -17.45
C GLY A 25 1.02 -5.88 -15.95
N GLU A 26 0.54 -7.03 -15.50
CA GLU A 26 0.45 -7.36 -14.08
C GLU A 26 1.83 -7.64 -13.48
N ASN A 27 1.95 -7.36 -12.17
CA ASN A 27 3.18 -7.59 -11.43
C ASN A 27 2.86 -8.19 -10.06
N ASP A 28 3.46 -9.32 -9.75
CA ASP A 28 3.20 -10.06 -8.50
C ASP A 28 3.71 -9.34 -7.26
N TYR A 29 4.58 -8.34 -7.42
CA TYR A 29 5.19 -7.60 -6.31
C TYR A 29 4.55 -6.24 -6.10
N VAL A 30 3.34 -6.04 -6.62
CA VAL A 30 2.56 -4.81 -6.42
C VAL A 30 1.19 -5.18 -5.86
N ARG A 31 0.76 -4.43 -4.84
CA ARG A 31 -0.60 -4.55 -4.28
C ARG A 31 -1.26 -3.18 -4.30
N TYR A 32 -2.56 -3.17 -4.54
CA TYR A 32 -3.36 -1.96 -4.68
C TYR A 32 -4.44 -1.96 -3.61
N ILE A 33 -4.43 -0.94 -2.75
CA ILE A 33 -5.35 -0.87 -1.61
C ILE A 33 -6.09 0.45 -1.66
N ASN A 34 -7.41 0.37 -1.86
CA ASN A 34 -8.29 1.53 -1.83
C ASN A 34 -8.74 1.82 -0.40
N PHE A 35 -8.88 3.10 -0.07
CA PHE A 35 -9.60 3.54 1.11
C PHE A 35 -10.95 4.07 0.67
N GLU A 36 -11.93 3.19 0.61
CA GLU A 36 -13.26 3.50 0.11
C GLU A 36 -14.12 4.15 1.19
N GLU A 37 -15.14 4.90 0.72
CA GLU A 37 -16.11 5.51 1.63
C GLU A 37 -16.76 4.43 2.49
N GLY A 38 -16.88 4.69 3.80
CA GLY A 38 -17.42 3.74 4.75
C GLY A 38 -16.41 2.74 5.31
N MET A 39 -15.22 2.68 4.75
CA MET A 39 -14.16 1.80 5.27
C MET A 39 -13.58 2.39 6.56
N THR A 40 -13.36 1.56 7.58
CA THR A 40 -12.73 2.00 8.82
C THR A 40 -11.22 1.93 8.72
N PRO A 41 -10.49 2.70 9.55
CA PRO A 41 -9.02 2.56 9.63
C PRO A 41 -8.57 1.15 9.99
N GLU A 42 -9.35 0.43 10.81
CA GLU A 42 -9.05 -0.95 11.19
C GLU A 42 -9.12 -1.89 9.99
N GLN A 43 -10.12 -1.71 9.12
CA GLN A 43 -10.24 -2.49 7.89
C GLN A 43 -9.09 -2.20 6.94
N LEU A 44 -8.68 -0.93 6.85
CA LEU A 44 -7.55 -0.52 6.04
C LEU A 44 -6.25 -1.14 6.58
N ALA A 45 -6.06 -1.13 7.90
CA ALA A 45 -4.90 -1.73 8.53
C ALA A 45 -4.81 -3.24 8.26
N GLU A 46 -5.93 -3.95 8.25
CA GLU A 46 -5.97 -5.37 7.92
C GLU A 46 -5.44 -5.60 6.50
N LYS A 47 -5.84 -4.76 5.55
CA LYS A 47 -5.37 -4.87 4.16
C LYS A 47 -3.87 -4.60 4.05
N PHE A 48 -3.35 -3.58 4.74
CA PHE A 48 -1.92 -3.32 4.77
C PHE A 48 -1.14 -4.48 5.37
N ASN A 49 -1.60 -5.00 6.50
CA ASN A 49 -0.93 -6.11 7.16
C ASN A 49 -0.91 -7.36 6.29
N ALA A 50 -2.00 -7.64 5.58
CA ALA A 50 -2.03 -8.77 4.64
C ALA A 50 -0.99 -8.59 3.51
N ALA A 51 -0.89 -7.38 2.94
CA ALA A 51 0.09 -7.09 1.90
C ALA A 51 1.53 -7.20 2.43
N PHE A 52 1.78 -6.66 3.62
CA PHE A 52 3.11 -6.74 4.23
C PHE A 52 3.51 -8.18 4.55
N ASP A 53 2.56 -9.00 4.98
CA ASP A 53 2.80 -10.44 5.20
C ASP A 53 3.19 -11.14 3.90
N GLU A 54 2.51 -10.82 2.80
CA GLU A 54 2.83 -11.40 1.50
C GLU A 54 4.23 -11.02 1.04
N PHE A 55 4.72 -9.84 1.44
CA PHE A 55 6.02 -9.30 1.02
C PHE A 55 7.13 -9.49 2.07
N LYS A 56 6.91 -10.28 3.11
CA LYS A 56 7.91 -10.39 4.18
C LYS A 56 9.21 -11.06 3.73
N SER A 57 9.20 -11.80 2.63
CA SER A 57 10.42 -12.36 2.04
C SER A 57 11.14 -11.39 1.10
N CYS A 58 10.54 -10.23 0.81
CA CYS A 58 11.19 -9.19 0.02
C CYS A 58 12.25 -8.45 0.84
N ASP A 59 13.22 -7.85 0.15
CA ASP A 59 14.27 -7.06 0.81
C ASP A 59 13.69 -5.79 1.47
N GLY A 60 12.56 -5.31 0.97
CA GLY A 60 11.84 -4.18 1.52
C GLY A 60 10.52 -3.98 0.81
N VAL A 61 9.71 -3.08 1.35
CA VAL A 61 8.40 -2.71 0.78
C VAL A 61 8.34 -1.19 0.74
N VAL A 62 7.83 -0.64 -0.35
CA VAL A 62 7.55 0.81 -0.46
C VAL A 62 6.04 1.00 -0.53
N VAL A 63 5.52 1.90 0.27
CA VAL A 63 4.12 2.31 0.22
C VAL A 63 4.03 3.65 -0.50
N LEU A 64 3.33 3.68 -1.61
CA LEU A 64 3.06 4.90 -2.38
C LEU A 64 1.62 5.33 -2.11
N SER A 65 1.44 6.51 -1.52
CA SER A 65 0.12 7.05 -1.20
C SER A 65 -0.18 8.31 -2.01
N ASP A 66 -1.47 8.66 -2.09
CA ASP A 66 -1.92 9.86 -2.81
C ASP A 66 -1.58 11.14 -2.06
N LEU A 67 -1.83 11.18 -0.74
CA LEU A 67 -1.63 12.39 0.08
C LEU A 67 -0.82 12.05 1.34
N PRO A 68 0.20 12.85 1.67
CA PRO A 68 0.88 12.71 2.95
C PRO A 68 -0.07 13.15 4.08
N GLY A 69 -0.12 12.35 5.16
CA GLY A 69 -0.93 12.67 6.33
C GLY A 69 -2.40 12.30 6.26
N GLY A 70 -2.91 11.81 5.12
CA GLY A 70 -4.26 11.26 5.03
C GLY A 70 -4.37 9.89 5.69
N SER A 71 -5.61 9.36 5.82
CA SER A 71 -5.83 8.07 6.49
C SER A 71 -5.04 6.92 5.87
N PRO A 72 -4.95 6.76 4.55
CA PRO A 72 -4.11 5.71 3.98
C PRO A 72 -2.65 5.85 4.39
N PHE A 73 -2.10 7.06 4.35
CA PHE A 73 -0.73 7.31 4.75
C PHE A 73 -0.49 7.02 6.23
N LYS A 74 -1.36 7.56 7.10
CA LYS A 74 -1.25 7.37 8.56
C LYS A 74 -1.37 5.90 8.94
N THR A 75 -2.31 5.19 8.36
CA THR A 75 -2.52 3.77 8.66
C THR A 75 -1.32 2.94 8.23
N ALA A 76 -0.75 3.23 7.07
CA ALA A 76 0.47 2.57 6.61
C ALA A 76 1.64 2.81 7.57
N VAL A 77 1.79 4.04 8.08
CA VAL A 77 2.84 4.39 9.06
C VAL A 77 2.65 3.60 10.35
N GLU A 78 1.42 3.51 10.85
CA GLU A 78 1.12 2.75 12.06
C GLU A 78 1.46 1.26 11.89
N CYS A 79 1.09 0.69 10.75
CA CYS A 79 1.41 -0.70 10.43
C CYS A 79 2.92 -0.91 10.32
N LYS A 80 3.64 0.04 9.75
CA LYS A 80 5.10 0.00 9.66
C LYS A 80 5.74 -0.07 11.05
N TYR A 81 5.31 0.79 11.97
CA TYR A 81 5.88 0.82 13.32
C TYR A 81 5.58 -0.45 14.12
N ALA A 82 4.52 -1.16 13.80
CA ALA A 82 4.21 -2.45 14.40
C ALA A 82 5.07 -3.59 13.83
N ARG A 83 5.90 -3.32 12.81
CA ARG A 83 6.70 -4.33 12.11
C ARG A 83 8.18 -3.91 12.03
N PRO A 84 8.87 -3.80 13.19
CA PRO A 84 10.25 -3.29 13.20
C PRO A 84 11.26 -4.17 12.46
N GLY A 85 10.94 -5.46 12.27
CA GLY A 85 11.81 -6.38 11.54
C GLY A 85 11.65 -6.33 10.02
N GLN A 86 10.68 -5.56 9.51
CA GLN A 86 10.42 -5.44 8.08
C GLN A 86 10.77 -4.03 7.60
N LYS A 87 11.55 -3.93 6.53
CA LYS A 87 11.91 -2.63 5.95
C LYS A 87 10.75 -2.10 5.11
N ILE A 88 10.11 -1.05 5.58
CA ILE A 88 8.97 -0.43 4.91
C ILE A 88 9.26 1.05 4.73
N GLY A 89 9.37 1.49 3.48
CA GLY A 89 9.53 2.89 3.12
C GLY A 89 8.20 3.50 2.68
N ARG A 90 8.18 4.82 2.55
CA ARG A 90 6.98 5.58 2.18
C ARG A 90 7.32 6.60 1.11
N ALA A 91 6.36 6.82 0.21
CA ALA A 91 6.41 7.89 -0.77
C ALA A 91 4.98 8.39 -1.00
N HIS A 92 4.85 9.55 -1.65
CA HIS A 92 3.53 10.08 -2.01
C HIS A 92 3.63 10.79 -3.35
N VAL A 93 2.49 10.91 -3.98
CA VAL A 93 2.38 11.64 -5.25
C VAL A 93 2.40 13.14 -5.02
#